data_0b7ad0452af49d85c9dc0bdec320474e
#
_entry.id   0b7ad0452af49d85c9dc0bdec320474e
#
_cell.length_a   1.000
_cell.length_b   1.000
_cell.length_c   1.000
_cell.angle_alpha   90.00
_cell.angle_beta   90.00
_cell.angle_gamma   90.00
#
_symmetry.space_group_name_H-M   'P 1'
#
loop_
_entity.id
_entity.type
_entity.pdbx_description
1 polymer ?
#
loop_
_entity_poly.entity_id
_entity_poly.type
_entity_poly.pdbx_seq_one_letter_code
_entity_poly.pdbx_strand_id
1 'polypeptide(L)' 'KPSPNKNAASPHIYLTTLMKEKKVSFSSIKDKMVKEAVSGADGWGSVKDIPRIKMFEIIERMQKK' A
#
# COMPACT_ATOMS: atom_id res chain seq x y z
N LYS A 1 -18.45 1.16 -4.20
CA LYS A 1 -17.92 0.62 -4.35
C LYS A 1 -17.69 -0.34 -3.62
N PRO A 2 -17.63 -0.98 -3.79
CA PRO A 2 -17.55 -2.03 -3.23
C PRO A 2 -16.44 -2.38 -2.75
N SER A 3 -16.39 -2.75 -1.99
CA SER A 3 -15.35 -3.08 -1.57
C SER A 3 -15.05 -4.24 -1.95
N PRO A 4 -14.20 -4.36 -2.42
CA PRO A 4 -13.74 -5.43 -2.96
C PRO A 4 -13.64 -6.41 -2.03
N ASN A 5 -13.67 -7.11 -2.09
CA ASN A 5 -13.51 -8.09 -1.45
C ASN A 5 -12.59 -8.22 -0.63
N LYS A 6 -12.55 -7.75 0.22
CA LYS A 6 -11.64 -7.89 1.00
C LYS A 6 -11.39 -9.22 1.34
N ASN A 7 -12.16 -10.04 1.16
CA ASN A 7 -11.88 -11.32 1.58
C ASN A 7 -11.25 -12.08 0.56
N ALA A 8 -11.30 -11.72 -0.55
CA ALA A 8 -10.80 -12.57 -1.54
C ALA A 8 -9.38 -12.35 -1.78
N ALA A 9 -8.92 -11.21 -1.83
CA ALA A 9 -7.58 -11.02 -2.26
C ALA A 9 -6.69 -10.62 -1.16
N SER A 10 -5.45 -10.82 -1.32
CA SER A 10 -4.55 -10.40 -0.29
C SER A 10 -4.42 -8.90 -0.42
N PRO A 11 -4.07 -8.24 0.66
CA PRO A 11 -3.96 -6.79 0.64
C PRO A 11 -2.95 -6.28 -0.38
N HIS A 12 -1.91 -7.05 -0.64
CA HIS A 12 -0.92 -6.53 -1.57
C HIS A 12 -1.47 -6.48 -3.01
N ILE A 13 -2.35 -7.38 -3.34
CA ILE A 13 -2.94 -7.34 -4.67
C ILE A 13 -3.86 -6.13 -4.79
N TYR A 14 -4.65 -5.92 -3.78
CA TYR A 14 -5.56 -4.79 -3.76
C TYR A 14 -4.75 -3.49 -3.83
N LEU A 15 -3.69 -3.42 -3.04
CA LEU A 15 -2.86 -2.24 -3.03
C LEU A 15 -2.22 -2.00 -4.39
N THR A 16 -1.73 -3.06 -5.00
CA THR A 16 -1.12 -2.93 -6.32
C THR A 16 -2.13 -2.39 -7.33
N THR A 17 -3.35 -2.87 -7.24
CA THR A 17 -4.39 -2.40 -8.15
C THR A 17 -4.65 -0.92 -7.94
N LEU A 18 -4.73 -0.51 -6.70
CA LEU A 18 -4.96 0.90 -6.39
C LEU A 18 -3.82 1.76 -6.90
N MET A 19 -2.60 1.26 -6.76
CA MET A 19 -1.45 2.00 -7.22
C MET A 19 -1.53 2.24 -8.71
N LYS A 20 -1.99 1.25 -9.43
CA LYS A 20 -2.14 1.39 -10.86
C LYS A 20 -3.22 2.40 -11.19
N GLU A 21 -4.31 2.33 -10.50
CA GLU A 21 -5.41 3.22 -10.77
C GLU A 21 -5.05 4.68 -10.47
N LYS A 22 -4.29 4.88 -9.43
CA LYS A 22 -3.92 6.23 -9.07
C LYS A 22 -2.58 6.65 -9.62
N LYS A 23 -1.97 5.76 -10.37
CA LYS A 23 -0.66 6.04 -10.96
C LYS A 23 0.38 6.37 -9.92
N VAL A 24 0.38 5.60 -8.87
CA VAL A 24 1.35 5.77 -7.79
C VAL A 24 2.32 4.63 -7.87
N SER A 25 3.60 4.90 -7.79
CA SER A 25 4.58 3.84 -7.84
C SER A 25 4.96 3.39 -6.45
N PHE A 26 5.54 2.23 -6.37
CA PHE A 26 5.99 1.71 -5.09
C PHE A 26 7.02 2.64 -4.48
N SER A 27 7.87 3.21 -5.31
CA SER A 27 8.87 4.13 -4.83
C SER A 27 8.24 5.31 -4.09
N SER A 28 7.16 5.81 -4.63
CA SER A 28 6.47 6.92 -3.99
C SER A 28 5.96 6.54 -2.62
N ILE A 29 5.39 5.35 -2.54
CA ILE A 29 4.86 4.88 -1.27
C ILE A 29 5.99 4.68 -0.27
N LYS A 30 7.05 4.02 -0.71
CA LYS A 30 8.15 3.76 0.16
C LYS A 30 8.74 5.07 0.69
N ASP A 31 8.93 6.01 -0.21
CA ASP A 31 9.49 7.29 0.14
C ASP A 31 8.66 7.98 1.21
N LYS A 32 7.38 7.96 1.02
CA LYS A 32 6.48 8.57 1.97
C LYS A 32 6.57 7.88 3.33
N MET A 33 6.61 6.56 3.32
CA MET A 33 6.69 5.83 4.57
C MET A 33 8.00 6.09 5.28
N VAL A 34 9.07 6.21 4.53
CA VAL A 34 10.36 6.51 5.12
C VAL A 34 10.33 7.90 5.75
N LYS A 35 9.70 8.83 5.08
CA LYS A 35 9.60 10.16 5.61
C LYS A 35 8.77 10.21 6.87
N GLU A 36 7.80 9.34 6.97
CA GLU A 36 6.98 9.29 8.14
C GLU A 36 7.63 8.46 9.24
N ALA A 37 8.85 8.05 9.02
CA ALA A 37 9.60 7.27 9.99
C ALA A 37 8.96 5.91 10.29
N VAL A 38 8.39 5.32 9.28
CA VAL A 38 7.82 4.00 9.45
C VAL A 38 8.94 3.00 9.59
N SER A 39 8.89 2.23 10.64
CA SER A 39 9.94 1.26 10.92
C SER A 39 10.12 0.26 9.81
N GLY A 40 11.33 0.10 9.36
CA GLY A 40 11.60 -0.90 8.33
C GLY A 40 11.24 -0.51 6.92
N ALA A 41 10.63 0.64 6.73
CA ALA A 41 10.20 1.03 5.40
C ALA A 41 11.35 1.16 4.43
N ASP A 42 12.47 1.60 4.90
CA ASP A 42 13.61 1.79 4.01
C ASP A 42 14.20 0.46 3.56
N GLY A 43 13.79 -0.63 4.15
CA GLY A 43 14.26 -1.93 3.74
C GLY A 43 13.32 -2.64 2.77
N TRP A 44 12.19 -2.03 2.47
CA TRP A 44 11.23 -2.66 1.59
C TRP A 44 11.74 -2.64 0.15
N GLY A 45 11.65 -3.76 -0.51
CA GLY A 45 12.07 -3.85 -1.90
C GLY A 45 10.89 -3.94 -2.85
N SER A 46 9.74 -4.28 -2.36
CA SER A 46 8.58 -4.38 -3.21
C SER A 46 7.33 -4.33 -2.35
N VAL A 47 6.21 -4.28 -2.99
CA VAL A 47 4.93 -4.21 -2.29
C VAL A 47 4.78 -5.37 -1.33
N LYS A 48 5.29 -6.53 -1.72
CA LYS A 48 5.16 -7.69 -0.87
C LYS A 48 5.90 -7.57 0.45
N ASP A 49 6.88 -6.71 0.52
CA ASP A 49 7.63 -6.52 1.73
C ASP A 49 6.91 -5.66 2.76
N ILE A 50 5.86 -5.01 2.34
CA ILE A 50 5.11 -4.15 3.24
C ILE A 50 4.30 -5.01 4.20
N PRO A 51 4.37 -4.73 5.51
CA PRO A 51 3.58 -5.49 6.47
C PRO A 51 2.10 -5.32 6.18
N ARG A 52 1.35 -6.36 6.47
CA ARG A 52 -0.06 -6.33 6.22
C ARG A 52 -0.75 -5.13 6.82
N ILE A 53 -0.44 -4.84 8.06
CA ILE A 53 -1.06 -3.72 8.73
C ILE A 53 -0.80 -2.42 7.99
N LYS A 54 0.42 -2.27 7.52
CA LYS A 54 0.76 -1.06 6.78
C LYS A 54 0.08 -1.03 5.42
N MET A 55 -0.10 -2.18 4.82
CA MET A 55 -0.79 -2.24 3.56
C MET A 55 -2.21 -1.70 3.70
N PHE A 56 -2.88 -2.12 4.76
CA PHE A 56 -4.23 -1.65 5.00
C PHE A 56 -4.27 -0.15 5.25
N GLU A 57 -3.29 0.34 5.96
CA GLU A 57 -3.20 1.77 6.21
C GLU A 57 -3.03 2.54 4.92
N ILE A 58 -2.14 2.07 4.09
CA ILE A 58 -1.87 2.74 2.82
C ILE A 58 -3.11 2.70 1.94
N ILE A 59 -3.77 1.57 1.91
CA ILE A 59 -4.97 1.42 1.12
C ILE A 59 -6.02 2.43 1.58
N GLU A 60 -6.17 2.52 2.87
CA GLU A 60 -7.13 3.44 3.42
C GLU A 60 -6.83 4.87 3.05
N ARG A 61 -5.58 5.25 3.14
CA ARG A 61 -5.19 6.59 2.78
C ARG A 61 -5.47 6.89 1.31
N MET A 62 -5.22 5.92 0.48
CA MET A 62 -5.45 6.10 -0.93
C MET A 62 -6.92 6.23 -1.26
N GLN A 63 -7.72 5.52 -0.53
CA GLN A 63 -9.14 5.59 -0.78
C GLN A 63 -9.75 6.86 -0.25
N LYS A 64 -9.17 7.37 0.84
CA LYS A 64 -9.70 8.48 1.41
C LYS A 64 -9.54 9.71 0.64
N LYS A 65 -8.65 9.98 0.10
CA LYS A 65 -8.37 11.05 -0.66
C LYS A 65 -9.06 11.99 -0.74
#